data_a6ca28a339960dbd423b1c14c8872c84
#
_entry.id   a6ca28a339960dbd423b1c14c8872c84
#
_cell.length_a   1.000
_cell.length_b   1.000
_cell.length_c   1.000
_cell.angle_alpha   90.00
_cell.angle_beta   90.00
_cell.angle_gamma   90.00
#
_symmetry.space_group_name_H-M   'P 1'
#
loop_
_entity.id
_entity.type
_entity.pdbx_description
1 polymer ?
#
loop_
_entity_poly.entity_id
_entity_poly.type
_entity_poly.pdbx_seq_one_letter_code
_entity_poly.pdbx_strand_id
1 'polypeptide(L)'
;KYVYIYSKRYEKPVPELGVYEPNNGFLSYRFSDSPFGPFHDGGDISFNGGEILKDSEGCGTMTYQWGNNHGSIMEINGKWYVFYHRQTGVNEFSRQAMLEPIDVAMGKDGMLYIGNVRFLNGEPVSSGPVEMTSQGAHINGLDAYKWISAGYACHIYGGSTRAYVKPVYEKRADISAPVVGISSGTTVGFRYLQFGNNAPKAVRVV
;
A
#
# COMPACT_ATOMS: atom_id res chain seq x y z
N LYS A 1 -9.43 -3.95 22.90
CA LYS A 1 -10.35 -3.24 21.97
C LYS A 1 -10.85 -4.20 20.89
N TYR A 2 -12.05 -3.97 20.42
CA TYR A 2 -12.63 -4.57 19.22
C TYR A 2 -12.40 -3.61 18.06
N VAL A 3 -11.98 -4.13 16.91
CA VAL A 3 -11.65 -3.32 15.73
C VAL A 3 -12.54 -3.76 14.58
N TYR A 4 -13.24 -2.81 13.99
CA TYR A 4 -14.03 -2.99 12.77
C TYR A 4 -13.29 -2.33 11.60
N ILE A 5 -12.89 -3.14 10.62
CA ILE A 5 -12.15 -2.69 9.42
C ILE A 5 -13.13 -2.67 8.24
N TYR A 6 -13.08 -1.61 7.46
CA TYR A 6 -14.01 -1.41 6.35
C TYR A 6 -13.39 -0.64 5.19
N SER A 7 -13.97 -0.81 4.00
CA SER A 7 -13.66 0.01 2.83
C SER A 7 -14.33 1.37 3.00
N LYS A 8 -13.54 2.44 2.99
CA LYS A 8 -14.01 3.80 3.11
C LYS A 8 -13.99 4.51 1.77
N ARG A 9 -15.04 5.25 1.50
CA ARG A 9 -15.11 6.16 0.36
C ARG A 9 -15.03 7.60 0.85
N TYR A 10 -14.16 8.37 0.21
CA TYR A 10 -14.14 9.82 0.31
C TYR A 10 -14.96 10.41 -0.84
N GLU A 11 -16.01 11.13 -0.52
CA GLU A 11 -16.91 11.76 -1.51
C GLU A 11 -16.38 13.09 -2.04
N LYS A 12 -15.43 13.69 -1.31
CA LYS A 12 -14.78 14.95 -1.65
C LYS A 12 -13.27 14.78 -1.65
N PRO A 13 -12.55 15.62 -2.37
CA PRO A 13 -11.10 15.69 -2.25
C PRO A 13 -10.66 15.86 -0.78
N VAL A 14 -9.58 15.19 -0.42
CA VAL A 14 -8.90 15.30 0.89
C VAL A 14 -7.43 15.57 0.61
N PRO A 15 -7.07 16.82 0.25
CA PRO A 15 -5.72 17.17 -0.22
C PRO A 15 -4.61 16.85 0.78
N GLU A 16 -4.90 16.90 2.07
CA GLU A 16 -3.97 16.54 3.15
C GLU A 16 -3.55 15.06 3.11
N LEU A 17 -4.38 14.19 2.55
CA LEU A 17 -4.08 12.78 2.29
C LEU A 17 -3.59 12.54 0.85
N GLY A 18 -3.40 13.59 0.07
CA GLY A 18 -3.06 13.48 -1.35
C GLY A 18 -4.19 12.99 -2.26
N VAL A 19 -5.42 13.07 -1.80
CA VAL A 19 -6.62 12.63 -2.54
C VAL A 19 -7.29 13.85 -3.18
N TYR A 20 -7.20 13.97 -4.50
CA TYR A 20 -7.70 15.15 -5.24
C TYR A 20 -9.06 14.95 -5.89
N GLU A 21 -9.59 13.73 -5.83
CA GLU A 21 -10.92 13.39 -6.36
C GLU A 21 -11.58 12.32 -5.47
N PRO A 22 -12.91 12.16 -5.53
CA PRO A 22 -13.62 11.14 -4.78
C PRO A 22 -13.09 9.75 -5.12
N ASN A 23 -12.80 8.93 -4.12
CA ASN A 23 -12.37 7.56 -4.32
C ASN A 23 -12.72 6.65 -3.13
N ASN A 24 -12.71 5.36 -3.35
CA ASN A 24 -13.01 4.32 -2.36
C ASN A 24 -11.84 3.34 -2.14
N GLY A 25 -10.62 3.77 -2.41
CA GLY A 25 -9.41 2.96 -2.28
C GLY A 25 -8.85 2.85 -0.86
N PHE A 26 -9.52 3.42 0.15
CA PHE A 26 -9.06 3.40 1.53
C PHE A 26 -9.59 2.20 2.31
N LEU A 27 -8.71 1.59 3.10
CA LEU A 27 -9.05 0.67 4.16
C LEU A 27 -8.94 1.42 5.49
N SER A 28 -10.04 1.51 6.22
CA SER A 28 -10.15 2.31 7.43
C SER A 28 -10.65 1.47 8.59
N TYR A 29 -10.61 2.00 9.81
CA TYR A 29 -11.06 1.28 10.99
C TYR A 29 -11.88 2.15 11.94
N ARG A 30 -12.69 1.47 12.71
CA ARG A 30 -13.33 1.93 13.94
C ARG A 30 -13.00 0.99 15.06
N PHE A 31 -13.03 1.46 16.30
CA PHE A 31 -12.74 0.63 17.47
C PHE A 31 -13.73 0.87 18.60
N SER A 32 -13.85 -0.12 19.48
CA SER A 32 -14.74 -0.08 20.65
C SER A 32 -14.19 -0.95 21.78
N ASP A 33 -14.67 -0.71 22.99
CA ASP A 33 -14.46 -1.59 24.14
C ASP A 33 -15.45 -2.77 24.18
N SER A 34 -16.47 -2.73 23.34
CA SER A 34 -17.49 -3.77 23.21
C SER A 34 -17.67 -4.20 21.75
N PRO A 35 -17.94 -5.50 21.47
CA PRO A 35 -18.21 -5.96 20.11
C PRO A 35 -19.47 -5.33 19.49
N PHE A 36 -20.34 -4.78 20.31
CA PHE A 36 -21.59 -4.13 19.89
C PHE A 36 -21.50 -2.60 19.83
N GLY A 37 -20.33 -2.03 20.10
CA GLY A 37 -20.12 -0.58 20.15
C GLY A 37 -20.47 0.04 21.52
N PRO A 38 -20.58 1.37 21.60
CA PRO A 38 -20.41 2.30 20.48
C PRO A 38 -19.00 2.28 19.88
N PHE A 39 -18.91 2.48 18.56
CA PHE A 39 -17.63 2.52 17.86
C PHE A 39 -17.15 3.95 17.68
N HIS A 40 -15.89 4.18 18.01
CA HIS A 40 -15.17 5.42 17.76
C HIS A 40 -14.48 5.37 16.39
N ASP A 41 -14.46 6.49 15.69
CA ASP A 41 -13.69 6.60 14.47
C ASP A 41 -12.18 6.48 14.78
N GLY A 42 -11.49 5.68 14.01
CA GLY A 42 -10.05 5.51 14.09
C GLY A 42 -9.33 6.35 13.02
N GLY A 43 -9.02 5.74 11.88
CA GLY A 43 -8.31 6.39 10.78
C GLY A 43 -8.21 5.48 9.57
N ASP A 44 -7.29 5.83 8.68
CA ASP A 44 -7.01 5.07 7.47
C ASP A 44 -5.76 4.21 7.67
N ILE A 45 -5.86 2.93 7.30
CA ILE A 45 -4.78 1.96 7.47
C ILE A 45 -3.93 1.85 6.21
N SER A 46 -4.58 1.75 5.04
CA SER A 46 -3.91 1.64 3.75
C SER A 46 -4.71 2.26 2.62
N PHE A 47 -4.02 2.60 1.54
CA PHE A 47 -4.61 3.09 0.30
C PHE A 47 -4.13 2.25 -0.88
N ASN A 48 -5.04 1.72 -1.70
CA ASN A 48 -4.68 0.80 -2.78
C ASN A 48 -4.40 1.48 -4.13
N GLY A 49 -4.50 2.79 -4.22
CA GLY A 49 -4.10 3.58 -5.40
C GLY A 49 -2.59 3.82 -5.49
N GLY A 50 -1.84 3.42 -4.48
CA GLY A 50 -0.41 3.67 -4.37
C GLY A 50 -0.10 5.12 -4.02
N GLU A 51 0.97 5.66 -4.57
CA GLU A 51 1.35 7.05 -4.39
C GLU A 51 0.59 7.96 -5.36
N ILE A 52 0.25 9.15 -4.92
CA ILE A 52 -0.30 10.19 -5.78
C ILE A 52 0.85 11.10 -6.19
N LEU A 53 1.26 10.96 -7.44
CA LEU A 53 2.27 11.80 -8.05
C LEU A 53 1.63 13.12 -8.51
N LYS A 54 2.23 14.23 -8.14
CA LYS A 54 1.80 15.56 -8.56
C LYS A 54 2.64 16.00 -9.75
N ASP A 55 1.98 16.51 -10.78
CA ASP A 55 2.63 17.26 -11.85
C ASP A 55 2.98 18.69 -11.42
N SER A 56 3.52 19.48 -12.34
CA SER A 56 3.88 20.89 -12.08
C SER A 56 2.68 21.79 -11.78
N GLU A 57 1.48 21.36 -12.15
CA GLU A 57 0.22 22.08 -11.90
C GLU A 57 -0.47 21.63 -10.61
N GLY A 58 0.10 20.63 -9.93
CA GLY A 58 -0.44 20.04 -8.71
C GLY A 58 -1.53 19.01 -8.94
N CYS A 59 -1.78 18.62 -10.20
CA CYS A 59 -2.71 17.55 -10.53
C CYS A 59 -2.13 16.19 -10.14
N GLY A 60 -2.91 15.37 -9.45
CA GLY A 60 -2.47 14.09 -8.95
C GLY A 60 -2.74 12.93 -9.92
N THR A 61 -1.74 12.06 -10.11
CA THR A 61 -1.89 10.80 -10.82
C THR A 61 -1.56 9.65 -9.87
N MET A 62 -2.51 8.75 -9.67
CA MET A 62 -2.28 7.53 -8.89
C MET A 62 -1.39 6.56 -9.66
N THR A 63 -0.49 5.88 -8.95
CA THR A 63 0.43 4.90 -9.54
C THR A 63 -0.22 3.54 -9.80
N TYR A 64 -1.41 3.31 -9.23
CA TYR A 64 -2.27 2.17 -9.53
C TYR A 64 -3.72 2.62 -9.72
N GLN A 65 -4.47 1.84 -10.47
CA GLN A 65 -5.91 2.05 -10.52
C GLN A 65 -6.50 1.71 -9.15
N TRP A 66 -7.28 2.64 -8.60
CA TRP A 66 -7.97 2.46 -7.34
C TRP A 66 -9.32 1.76 -7.54
N GLY A 67 -9.83 1.20 -6.48
CA GLY A 67 -11.13 0.54 -6.41
C GLY A 67 -11.28 -0.04 -5.01
N ASN A 68 -12.46 -0.45 -4.61
CA ASN A 68 -12.74 -0.95 -3.27
C ASN A 68 -11.54 -1.63 -2.63
N ASN A 69 -11.15 -1.18 -1.44
CA ASN A 69 -10.05 -1.76 -0.69
C ASN A 69 -10.64 -2.66 0.41
N HIS A 70 -10.36 -3.94 0.34
CA HIS A 70 -10.77 -4.91 1.37
C HIS A 70 -9.53 -5.53 1.99
N GLY A 71 -9.61 -5.77 3.28
CA GLY A 71 -8.47 -6.33 3.98
C GLY A 71 -8.75 -6.60 5.45
N SER A 72 -7.70 -6.98 6.15
CA SER A 72 -7.69 -7.20 7.59
C SER A 72 -6.31 -6.90 8.15
N ILE A 73 -6.19 -6.88 9.47
CA ILE A 73 -4.91 -6.80 10.17
C ILE A 73 -4.66 -8.07 10.94
N MET A 74 -3.39 -8.43 11.11
CA MET A 74 -2.98 -9.60 11.87
C MET A 74 -1.63 -9.36 12.52
N GLU A 75 -1.48 -9.86 13.74
CA GLU A 75 -0.19 -9.94 14.41
C GLU A 75 0.51 -11.26 14.05
N ILE A 76 1.76 -11.15 13.61
CA ILE A 76 2.60 -12.29 13.28
C ILE A 76 3.95 -12.08 13.95
N ASN A 77 4.31 -12.99 14.87
CA ASN A 77 5.58 -12.95 15.62
C ASN A 77 5.86 -11.59 16.30
N GLY A 78 4.84 -11.01 16.93
CA GLY A 78 4.95 -9.74 17.65
C GLY A 78 4.97 -8.48 16.76
N LYS A 79 4.63 -8.61 15.48
CA LYS A 79 4.54 -7.50 14.53
C LYS A 79 3.19 -7.49 13.84
N TRP A 80 2.62 -6.32 13.70
CA TRP A 80 1.33 -6.13 13.04
C TRP A 80 1.50 -5.90 11.56
N TYR A 81 0.56 -6.44 10.78
CA TYR A 81 0.51 -6.31 9.34
C TYR A 81 -0.92 -6.02 8.89
N VAL A 82 -1.05 -5.22 7.83
CA VAL A 82 -2.28 -5.10 7.06
C VAL A 82 -2.18 -5.96 5.81
N PHE A 83 -3.19 -6.78 5.59
CA PHE A 83 -3.42 -7.52 4.36
C PHE A 83 -4.51 -6.80 3.60
N TYR A 84 -4.24 -6.43 2.35
CA TYR A 84 -5.19 -5.74 1.51
C TYR A 84 -4.98 -6.13 0.05
N HIS A 85 -5.63 -5.47 -0.89
CA HIS A 85 -5.41 -5.75 -2.30
C HIS A 85 -5.27 -4.47 -3.11
N ARG A 86 -4.64 -4.58 -4.28
CA ARG A 86 -4.63 -3.56 -5.32
C ARG A 86 -5.12 -4.14 -6.64
N GLN A 87 -5.61 -3.29 -7.52
CA GLN A 87 -5.93 -3.69 -8.88
C GLN A 87 -4.66 -3.81 -9.73
N THR A 88 -4.59 -4.84 -10.58
CA THR A 88 -3.42 -5.06 -11.45
C THR A 88 -3.49 -4.24 -12.74
N GLY A 89 -4.66 -3.69 -13.08
CA GLY A 89 -4.86 -2.91 -14.30
C GLY A 89 -5.42 -3.70 -15.47
N VAL A 90 -5.64 -5.01 -15.33
CA VAL A 90 -6.28 -5.84 -16.37
C VAL A 90 -7.78 -5.52 -16.49
N ASN A 91 -8.47 -5.57 -15.38
CA ASN A 91 -9.87 -5.17 -15.21
C ASN A 91 -10.16 -4.95 -13.72
N GLU A 92 -11.37 -4.55 -13.38
CA GLU A 92 -11.79 -4.27 -12.00
C GLU A 92 -11.77 -5.49 -11.06
N PHE A 93 -11.80 -6.70 -11.60
CA PHE A 93 -11.78 -7.95 -10.83
C PHE A 93 -10.38 -8.55 -10.68
N SER A 94 -9.41 -8.09 -11.48
CA SER A 94 -8.04 -8.58 -11.43
C SER A 94 -7.28 -7.87 -10.31
N ARG A 95 -7.01 -8.60 -9.22
CA ARG A 95 -6.44 -8.05 -8.00
C ARG A 95 -5.23 -8.83 -7.54
N GLN A 96 -4.32 -8.14 -6.89
CA GLN A 96 -3.11 -8.68 -6.30
C GLN A 96 -3.16 -8.47 -4.79
N ALA A 97 -2.83 -9.50 -4.02
CA ALA A 97 -2.67 -9.38 -2.58
C ALA A 97 -1.46 -8.50 -2.23
N MET A 98 -1.66 -7.64 -1.25
CA MET A 98 -0.66 -6.74 -0.69
C MET A 98 -0.52 -7.00 0.80
N LEU A 99 0.67 -6.78 1.31
CA LEU A 99 1.01 -6.93 2.72
C LEU A 99 1.99 -5.84 3.12
N GLU A 100 1.62 -5.05 4.12
CA GLU A 100 2.50 -4.01 4.66
C GLU A 100 2.58 -4.13 6.18
N PRO A 101 3.75 -3.87 6.79
CA PRO A 101 3.83 -3.70 8.23
C PRO A 101 3.08 -2.45 8.66
N ILE A 102 2.43 -2.53 9.82
CA ILE A 102 1.72 -1.43 10.45
C ILE A 102 2.11 -1.31 11.92
N ASP A 103 1.90 -0.13 12.47
CA ASP A 103 1.96 0.08 13.91
C ASP A 103 0.56 -0.01 14.51
N VAL A 104 0.49 -0.49 15.75
CA VAL A 104 -0.71 -0.49 16.58
C VAL A 104 -0.33 0.07 17.95
N ALA A 105 -0.89 1.19 18.33
CA ALA A 105 -0.59 1.85 19.58
C ALA A 105 -1.83 2.39 20.29
N MET A 106 -1.80 2.40 21.61
CA MET A 106 -2.85 2.98 22.45
C MET A 106 -2.37 4.28 23.05
N GLY A 107 -3.11 5.35 22.86
CA GLY A 107 -2.91 6.62 23.53
C GLY A 107 -3.40 6.61 24.97
N LYS A 108 -2.88 7.53 25.80
CA LYS A 108 -3.34 7.72 27.18
C LYS A 108 -4.79 8.23 27.27
N ASP A 109 -5.27 8.83 26.20
CA ASP A 109 -6.66 9.24 26.01
C ASP A 109 -7.61 8.06 25.72
N GLY A 110 -7.07 6.84 25.59
CA GLY A 110 -7.81 5.62 25.26
C GLY A 110 -8.08 5.45 23.77
N MET A 111 -7.57 6.34 22.93
CA MET A 111 -7.66 6.21 21.48
C MET A 111 -6.74 5.12 20.96
N LEU A 112 -7.20 4.36 19.98
CA LEU A 112 -6.43 3.32 19.31
C LEU A 112 -5.95 3.85 17.96
N TYR A 113 -4.64 3.73 17.71
CA TYR A 113 -3.97 4.15 16.48
C TYR A 113 -3.49 2.92 15.71
N ILE A 114 -3.87 2.80 14.44
CA ILE A 114 -3.51 1.68 13.56
C ILE A 114 -3.09 2.25 12.20
N GLY A 115 -1.95 1.81 11.67
CA GLY A 115 -1.45 2.23 10.36
C GLY A 115 -0.05 2.81 10.46
N ASN A 116 0.16 3.98 9.87
CA ASN A 116 1.40 4.73 10.04
C ASN A 116 1.29 5.57 11.31
N VAL A 117 1.92 5.12 12.40
CA VAL A 117 1.87 5.78 13.71
C VAL A 117 3.22 6.40 14.02
N ARG A 118 3.22 7.68 14.29
CA ARG A 118 4.39 8.38 14.85
C ARG A 118 4.12 8.77 16.30
N PHE A 119 5.16 9.08 17.02
CA PHE A 119 5.05 9.54 18.41
C PHE A 119 5.43 11.01 18.51
N LEU A 120 4.57 11.79 19.14
CA LEU A 120 4.80 13.18 19.46
C LEU A 120 4.77 13.35 20.98
N ASN A 121 5.88 13.77 21.58
CA ASN A 121 6.02 13.87 23.05
C ASN A 121 5.66 12.58 23.80
N GLY A 122 5.97 11.42 23.20
CA GLY A 122 5.67 10.11 23.78
C GLY A 122 4.24 9.62 23.60
N GLU A 123 3.37 10.39 22.94
CA GLU A 123 2.00 9.97 22.61
C GLU A 123 1.88 9.59 21.12
N PRO A 124 1.12 8.51 20.82
CA PRO A 124 0.90 8.11 19.45
C PRO A 124 0.01 9.12 18.71
N VAL A 125 0.38 9.40 17.48
CA VAL A 125 -0.44 10.19 16.55
C VAL A 125 -0.46 9.50 15.20
N SER A 126 -1.58 9.56 14.49
CA SER A 126 -1.68 9.01 13.14
C SER A 126 -0.88 9.90 12.16
N SER A 127 -0.19 9.25 11.22
CA SER A 127 0.43 9.90 10.07
C SER A 127 -0.26 9.51 8.76
N GLY A 128 -1.45 8.93 8.87
CA GLY A 128 -2.24 8.47 7.74
C GLY A 128 -2.05 6.98 7.42
N PRO A 129 -2.47 6.56 6.23
CA PRO A 129 -2.30 5.19 5.80
C PRO A 129 -0.83 4.82 5.58
N VAL A 130 -0.51 3.54 5.71
CA VAL A 130 0.82 3.04 5.35
C VAL A 130 1.04 3.13 3.84
N GLU A 131 2.31 3.30 3.47
CA GLU A 131 2.70 3.32 2.06
C GLU A 131 2.55 1.94 1.42
N MET A 132 2.13 1.92 0.16
CA MET A 132 2.29 0.75 -0.69
C MET A 132 3.78 0.57 -1.01
N THR A 133 4.34 -0.60 -0.69
CA THR A 133 5.77 -0.87 -0.89
C THR A 133 6.02 -2.09 -1.77
N SER A 134 7.27 -2.26 -2.19
CA SER A 134 7.73 -3.47 -2.87
C SER A 134 8.25 -4.53 -1.90
N GLN A 135 8.42 -4.16 -0.63
CA GLN A 135 9.01 -5.05 0.39
C GLN A 135 7.99 -6.01 1.00
N GLY A 136 6.69 -5.69 1.00
CA GLY A 136 5.69 -6.49 1.70
C GLY A 136 6.04 -6.69 3.17
N ALA A 137 6.10 -7.94 3.63
CA ALA A 137 6.49 -8.29 5.00
C ALA A 137 7.99 -8.13 5.30
N HIS A 138 8.83 -7.80 4.33
CA HIS A 138 10.27 -7.64 4.51
C HIS A 138 10.61 -6.27 5.11
N ILE A 139 10.53 -6.13 6.42
CA ILE A 139 10.65 -4.86 7.15
C ILE A 139 11.94 -4.10 6.84
N ASN A 140 13.03 -4.80 6.54
CA ASN A 140 14.33 -4.22 6.20
C ASN A 140 14.54 -4.00 4.70
N GLY A 141 13.49 -4.09 3.89
CA GLY A 141 13.55 -4.01 2.43
C GLY A 141 13.91 -5.32 1.75
N LEU A 142 13.92 -5.32 0.42
CA LEU A 142 14.31 -6.43 -0.42
C LEU A 142 15.81 -6.36 -0.74
N ASP A 143 16.50 -7.50 -0.72
CA ASP A 143 17.90 -7.59 -1.14
C ASP A 143 18.03 -7.30 -2.65
N ALA A 144 18.66 -6.16 -2.98
CA ALA A 144 18.78 -5.68 -4.34
C ALA A 144 19.69 -6.55 -5.24
N TYR A 145 20.45 -7.48 -4.65
CA TYR A 145 21.32 -8.41 -5.36
C TYR A 145 20.69 -9.78 -5.63
N LYS A 146 19.42 -9.93 -5.30
CA LYS A 146 18.61 -11.10 -5.63
C LYS A 146 17.62 -10.80 -6.75
N TRP A 147 17.10 -11.85 -7.36
CA TRP A 147 15.99 -11.71 -8.29
C TRP A 147 14.74 -11.22 -7.56
N ILE A 148 14.15 -10.15 -8.08
CA ILE A 148 12.93 -9.55 -7.57
C ILE A 148 11.87 -9.62 -8.66
N SER A 149 10.71 -10.16 -8.35
CA SER A 149 9.58 -10.17 -9.29
C SER A 149 9.19 -8.75 -9.67
N ALA A 150 9.03 -8.50 -10.97
CA ALA A 150 8.50 -7.23 -11.47
C ALA A 150 7.12 -6.91 -10.89
N GLY A 151 6.33 -7.92 -10.56
CA GLY A 151 5.03 -7.78 -9.89
C GLY A 151 5.08 -7.17 -8.49
N TYR A 152 6.27 -7.04 -7.89
CA TYR A 152 6.45 -6.34 -6.61
C TYR A 152 6.59 -4.82 -6.77
N ALA A 153 6.65 -4.31 -8.00
CA ALA A 153 6.70 -2.86 -8.23
C ALA A 153 5.56 -2.16 -7.46
N CYS A 154 5.89 -1.10 -6.74
CA CYS A 154 4.90 -0.28 -6.05
C CYS A 154 4.46 0.94 -6.86
N HIS A 155 5.15 1.22 -7.97
CA HIS A 155 4.82 2.26 -8.92
C HIS A 155 4.80 1.71 -10.34
N ILE A 156 3.71 1.88 -11.06
CA ILE A 156 3.61 1.59 -12.49
C ILE A 156 2.78 2.70 -13.13
N TYR A 157 3.41 3.60 -13.86
CA TYR A 157 2.74 4.73 -14.48
C TYR A 157 3.47 5.24 -15.73
N GLY A 158 2.83 6.15 -16.45
CA GLY A 158 3.38 6.77 -17.66
C GLY A 158 3.31 5.86 -18.88
N GLY A 159 3.93 6.33 -19.96
CA GLY A 159 3.93 5.65 -21.25
C GLY A 159 2.67 5.92 -22.09
N SER A 160 2.74 5.56 -23.36
CA SER A 160 1.62 5.69 -24.32
C SER A 160 0.62 4.53 -24.23
N THR A 161 1.00 3.42 -23.59
CA THR A 161 0.17 2.27 -23.30
C THR A 161 0.12 2.03 -21.81
N ARG A 162 -0.98 1.47 -21.33
CA ARG A 162 -1.13 1.17 -19.92
C ARG A 162 -0.34 -0.09 -19.55
N ALA A 163 0.72 0.08 -18.78
CA ALA A 163 1.43 -1.04 -18.19
C ALA A 163 0.69 -1.60 -16.96
N TYR A 164 0.78 -2.91 -16.75
CA TYR A 164 0.12 -3.59 -15.64
C TYR A 164 0.86 -4.88 -15.24
N VAL A 165 0.58 -5.37 -14.03
CA VAL A 165 1.06 -6.68 -13.58
C VAL A 165 0.17 -7.77 -14.19
N LYS A 166 0.74 -8.60 -15.06
CA LYS A 166 0.00 -9.71 -15.68
C LYS A 166 -0.23 -10.82 -14.65
N PRO A 167 -1.49 -11.25 -14.42
CA PRO A 167 -1.77 -12.37 -13.53
C PRO A 167 -1.10 -13.66 -14.01
N VAL A 168 -0.57 -14.43 -13.05
CA VAL A 168 -0.01 -15.76 -13.31
C VAL A 168 -0.93 -16.79 -12.65
N TYR A 169 -1.49 -17.67 -13.45
CA TYR A 169 -2.45 -18.68 -12.98
C TYR A 169 -1.81 -20.04 -12.68
N GLU A 170 -0.54 -20.20 -13.01
CA GLU A 170 0.20 -21.43 -12.74
C GLU A 170 0.60 -21.51 -11.27
N LYS A 171 0.35 -22.65 -10.64
CA LYS A 171 0.72 -22.92 -9.25
C LYS A 171 2.20 -23.32 -9.14
N ARG A 172 3.09 -22.42 -9.46
CA ARG A 172 4.54 -22.64 -9.37
C ARG A 172 5.16 -21.55 -8.49
N ALA A 173 5.95 -21.95 -7.51
CA ALA A 173 6.60 -21.03 -6.57
C ALA A 173 7.72 -20.17 -7.22
N ASP A 174 8.21 -20.59 -8.38
CA ASP A 174 9.31 -19.96 -9.12
C ASP A 174 8.83 -18.98 -10.20
N ILE A 175 7.52 -18.80 -10.37
CA ILE A 175 6.98 -17.88 -11.37
C ILE A 175 6.87 -16.48 -10.80
N SER A 176 7.56 -15.56 -11.46
CA SER A 176 7.43 -14.13 -11.25
C SER A 176 6.30 -13.55 -12.08
N ALA A 177 5.48 -12.70 -11.49
CA ALA A 177 4.47 -11.95 -12.22
C ALA A 177 5.15 -10.83 -13.04
N PRO A 178 5.02 -10.83 -14.38
CA PRO A 178 5.65 -9.81 -15.21
C PRO A 178 4.85 -8.51 -15.21
N VAL A 179 5.53 -7.41 -15.45
CA VAL A 179 4.89 -6.16 -15.90
C VAL A 179 4.86 -6.17 -17.41
N VAL A 180 3.69 -5.99 -17.99
CA VAL A 180 3.46 -5.99 -19.45
C VAL A 180 2.83 -4.68 -19.90
N GLY A 181 2.74 -4.45 -21.23
CA GLY A 181 2.22 -3.20 -21.77
C GLY A 181 3.18 -2.01 -21.62
N ILE A 182 4.45 -2.27 -21.44
CA ILE A 182 5.50 -1.26 -21.32
C ILE A 182 5.68 -0.54 -22.66
N SER A 183 5.74 0.77 -22.63
CA SER A 183 6.02 1.63 -23.77
C SER A 183 7.01 2.73 -23.38
N SER A 184 7.49 3.52 -24.35
CA SER A 184 8.35 4.67 -24.05
C SER A 184 7.70 5.60 -23.02
N GLY A 185 8.44 5.96 -21.99
CA GLY A 185 7.96 6.79 -20.87
C GLY A 185 7.26 6.00 -19.74
N THR A 186 7.12 4.67 -19.84
CA THR A 186 6.64 3.87 -18.71
C THR A 186 7.68 3.84 -17.59
N THR A 187 7.24 4.14 -16.38
CA THR A 187 8.02 3.99 -15.15
C THR A 187 7.54 2.81 -14.34
N VAL A 188 8.48 1.95 -13.94
CA VAL A 188 8.27 0.84 -13.01
C VAL A 188 9.19 1.04 -11.82
N GLY A 189 8.62 1.32 -10.66
CA GLY A 189 9.37 1.72 -9.47
C GLY A 189 9.25 0.72 -8.33
N PHE A 190 10.33 0.58 -7.60
CA PHE A 190 10.44 -0.27 -6.41
C PHE A 190 10.90 0.57 -5.22
N ARG A 191 10.32 0.32 -4.05
CA ARG A 191 10.72 0.98 -2.80
C ARG A 191 11.51 0.02 -1.92
N TYR A 192 12.41 0.63 -1.14
CA TYR A 192 13.14 0.00 -0.04
C TYR A 192 13.96 -1.23 -0.47
N LEU A 193 14.69 -1.07 -1.58
CA LEU A 193 15.71 -2.03 -1.95
C LEU A 193 16.97 -1.82 -1.09
N GLN A 194 17.52 -2.91 -0.56
CA GLN A 194 18.73 -2.90 0.26
C GLN A 194 19.94 -3.22 -0.61
N PHE A 195 20.82 -2.24 -0.79
CA PHE A 195 22.07 -2.38 -1.53
C PHE A 195 23.27 -2.71 -0.63
N GLY A 196 23.10 -2.73 0.68
CA GLY A 196 24.19 -2.90 1.62
C GLY A 196 25.26 -1.81 1.46
N ASN A 197 26.51 -2.19 1.65
CA ASN A 197 27.67 -1.27 1.53
C ASN A 197 28.24 -1.20 0.10
N ASN A 198 27.69 -1.94 -0.86
CA ASN A 198 28.20 -2.02 -2.21
C ASN A 198 27.34 -1.18 -3.16
N ALA A 199 27.97 -0.32 -3.94
CA ALA A 199 27.27 0.38 -5.02
C ALA A 199 26.92 -0.61 -6.14
N PRO A 200 25.69 -0.60 -6.68
CA PRO A 200 25.35 -1.43 -7.83
C PRO A 200 26.13 -0.98 -9.07
N LYS A 201 26.68 -1.95 -9.82
CA LYS A 201 27.40 -1.68 -11.07
C LYS A 201 26.52 -1.85 -12.30
N ALA A 202 25.46 -2.65 -12.20
CA ALA A 202 24.54 -2.93 -13.28
C ALA A 202 23.18 -3.38 -12.72
N VAL A 203 22.13 -3.17 -13.51
CA VAL A 203 20.79 -3.73 -13.31
C VAL A 203 20.49 -4.61 -14.52
N ARG A 204 20.03 -5.84 -14.26
CA ARG A 204 19.56 -6.75 -15.30
C ARG A 204 18.05 -6.87 -15.24
N VAL A 205 17.40 -6.61 -16.35
CA VAL A 205 15.95 -6.80 -16.56
C VAL A 205 15.75 -7.94 -17.54
N VAL A 206 14.83 -8.85 -17.26
CA VAL A 206 14.45 -9.98 -18.10
C VAL A 206 12.96 -10.06 -18.24
#